data_a5aa6de0cddf6561f80d5270390f6778
#
_entry.id   a5aa6de0cddf6561f80d5270390f6778
#
_cell.length_a   1.000
_cell.length_b   1.000
_cell.length_c   1.000
_cell.angle_alpha   90.00
_cell.angle_beta   90.00
_cell.angle_gamma   90.00
#
_symmetry.space_group_name_H-M   'P 1'
#
loop_
_entity.id
_entity.type
_entity.pdbx_description
1 polymer ?
#
loop_
_entity_poly.entity_id
_entity_poly.type
_entity_poly.pdbx_seq_one_letter_code
_entity_poly.pdbx_strand_id
1 'polypeptide(L)'
;LDFSYTTDIKEAYEGMDFVFMQMRAGGLPMRAKDEHIPLSMGMIGQETCGAGGMAYGLRSCVDMIKAVHDIRNYAPDAWILNYSNPAAIVAEALRREFPDDKRILNICDQPENVVRSCSRLLGCNWEDLDPVYFGLNHYGWFTHIYDAHTGEDLLPKIRETIAKNGFLPQDAEQRDQSWLDTYGMVQTIMSDFPDYLPNTYDQYYLYPDYKVQHLNPNFTRADEVMAGREKRVFSECAEVIKEGKLGDRFHAISDAHAEM
;
A
#
# COMPACT_ATOMS: atom_id res chain seq x y z
N LEU A 1 -15.37 22.44 5.30
CA LEU A 1 -15.79 21.05 5.35
C LEU A 1 -16.46 20.76 6.67
N ASP A 2 -17.65 20.19 6.66
CA ASP A 2 -18.30 19.67 7.86
C ASP A 2 -17.79 18.25 8.08
N PHE A 3 -17.37 17.96 9.31
CA PHE A 3 -16.83 16.68 9.70
C PHE A 3 -17.64 16.09 10.86
N SER A 4 -18.04 14.83 10.73
CA SER A 4 -18.69 14.07 11.80
C SER A 4 -18.11 12.67 11.88
N TYR A 5 -18.32 11.99 12.99
CA TYR A 5 -17.96 10.59 13.18
C TYR A 5 -19.09 9.83 13.86
N THR A 6 -19.28 8.58 13.48
CA THR A 6 -20.30 7.72 14.06
C THR A 6 -19.88 6.26 13.99
N THR A 7 -20.45 5.40 14.83
CA THR A 7 -20.36 3.94 14.75
C THR A 7 -21.67 3.30 14.27
N ASP A 8 -22.70 4.13 14.02
CA ASP A 8 -23.95 3.66 13.43
C ASP A 8 -23.78 3.52 11.91
N ILE A 9 -23.99 2.32 11.40
CA ILE A 9 -23.78 1.98 9.97
C ILE A 9 -24.73 2.77 9.06
N LYS A 10 -25.98 2.95 9.49
CA LYS A 10 -26.95 3.70 8.71
C LYS A 10 -26.54 5.16 8.62
N GLU A 11 -26.26 5.77 9.76
CA GLU A 11 -25.82 7.17 9.82
C GLU A 11 -24.53 7.39 9.01
N ALA A 12 -23.61 6.41 9.03
CA ALA A 12 -22.36 6.50 8.30
C ALA A 12 -22.52 6.48 6.78
N TYR A 13 -23.46 5.70 6.26
CA TYR A 13 -23.55 5.45 4.81
C TYR A 13 -24.75 6.10 4.12
N GLU A 14 -25.84 6.42 4.83
CA GLU A 14 -27.05 6.97 4.21
C GLU A 14 -26.77 8.29 3.46
N GLY A 15 -27.02 8.27 2.15
CA GLY A 15 -26.84 9.43 1.27
C GLY A 15 -25.40 9.75 0.86
N MET A 16 -24.45 8.86 1.11
CA MET A 16 -23.06 9.07 0.68
C MET A 16 -22.90 8.81 -0.82
N ASP A 17 -22.15 9.68 -1.49
CA ASP A 17 -21.74 9.52 -2.89
C ASP A 17 -20.45 8.71 -3.04
N PHE A 18 -19.56 8.79 -2.05
CA PHE A 18 -18.28 8.10 -2.02
C PHE A 18 -18.02 7.47 -0.65
N VAL A 19 -17.51 6.24 -0.66
CA VAL A 19 -17.06 5.54 0.56
C VAL A 19 -15.63 5.09 0.38
N PHE A 20 -14.72 5.60 1.21
CA PHE A 20 -13.37 5.09 1.32
C PHE A 20 -13.32 3.97 2.35
N MET A 21 -12.89 2.79 1.92
CA MET A 21 -12.73 1.64 2.80
C MET A 21 -11.26 1.44 3.14
N GLN A 22 -10.92 1.59 4.41
CA GLN A 22 -9.59 1.30 4.94
C GLN A 22 -9.72 0.55 6.25
N MET A 23 -9.67 -0.76 6.18
CA MET A 23 -9.87 -1.65 7.32
C MET A 23 -8.75 -2.67 7.41
N ARG A 24 -8.53 -3.16 8.64
CA ARG A 24 -7.62 -4.27 8.89
C ARG A 24 -8.32 -5.33 9.73
N ALA A 25 -8.75 -6.41 9.08
CA ALA A 25 -9.37 -7.55 9.74
C ALA A 25 -8.40 -8.18 10.77
N GLY A 26 -8.81 -8.15 12.04
CA GLY A 26 -8.01 -8.64 13.17
C GLY A 26 -6.97 -7.68 13.72
N GLY A 27 -6.80 -6.48 13.14
CA GLY A 27 -5.86 -5.45 13.60
C GLY A 27 -4.38 -5.85 13.48
N LEU A 28 -3.50 -5.05 14.07
CA LEU A 28 -2.05 -5.30 14.05
C LEU A 28 -1.62 -6.55 14.81
N PRO A 29 -2.27 -6.98 15.93
CA PRO A 29 -1.91 -8.23 16.58
C PRO A 29 -2.10 -9.47 15.69
N MET A 30 -3.11 -9.49 14.82
CA MET A 30 -3.26 -10.57 13.83
C MET A 30 -2.25 -10.45 12.69
N ARG A 31 -1.92 -9.23 12.25
CA ARG A 31 -0.84 -9.02 11.29
C ARG A 31 0.48 -9.59 11.80
N ALA A 32 0.82 -9.37 13.08
CA ALA A 32 2.03 -9.94 13.67
C ALA A 32 2.03 -11.47 13.55
N LYS A 33 0.90 -12.14 13.82
CA LYS A 33 0.77 -13.58 13.63
C LYS A 33 0.89 -14.02 12.17
N ASP A 34 0.29 -13.28 11.25
CA ASP A 34 0.38 -13.54 9.80
C ASP A 34 1.82 -13.43 9.29
N GLU A 35 2.65 -12.61 9.92
CA GLU A 35 4.07 -12.46 9.58
C GLU A 35 4.94 -13.50 10.31
N HIS A 36 4.81 -13.65 11.64
CA HIS A 36 5.65 -14.52 12.43
C HIS A 36 5.46 -16.01 12.16
N ILE A 37 4.20 -16.47 12.04
CA ILE A 37 3.92 -17.90 11.90
C ILE A 37 4.56 -18.47 10.62
N PRO A 38 4.34 -17.91 9.41
CA PRO A 38 5.00 -18.42 8.22
C PRO A 38 6.52 -18.33 8.28
N LEU A 39 7.07 -17.21 8.78
CA LEU A 39 8.52 -17.05 8.90
C LEU A 39 9.14 -18.11 9.81
N SER A 40 8.50 -18.48 10.92
CA SER A 40 8.96 -19.56 11.81
C SER A 40 8.98 -20.93 11.14
N MET A 41 8.24 -21.07 10.03
CA MET A 41 8.17 -22.31 9.23
C MET A 41 9.00 -22.22 7.94
N GLY A 42 9.82 -21.20 7.78
CA GLY A 42 10.63 -21.00 6.57
C GLY A 42 9.82 -20.58 5.33
N MET A 43 8.68 -19.93 5.53
CA MET A 43 7.83 -19.41 4.46
C MET A 43 7.71 -17.89 4.54
N ILE A 44 7.33 -17.24 3.43
CA ILE A 44 7.09 -15.80 3.40
C ILE A 44 5.95 -15.43 4.38
N GLY A 45 6.31 -14.65 5.40
CA GLY A 45 5.40 -13.97 6.33
C GLY A 45 5.47 -12.48 6.09
N GLN A 46 4.68 -11.99 5.15
CA GLN A 46 4.57 -10.57 4.80
C GLN A 46 3.09 -10.21 4.74
N GLU A 47 2.76 -8.95 4.95
CA GLU A 47 1.37 -8.46 5.06
C GLU A 47 0.47 -8.93 3.92
N THR A 48 0.96 -8.88 2.68
CA THR A 48 0.14 -9.09 1.47
C THR A 48 0.65 -10.20 0.58
N CYS A 49 1.84 -10.74 0.86
CA CYS A 49 2.50 -11.74 0.03
C CYS A 49 2.72 -13.04 0.81
N GLY A 50 2.78 -14.17 0.08
CA GLY A 50 3.01 -15.49 0.64
C GLY A 50 1.90 -15.99 1.56
N ALA A 51 2.24 -16.89 2.47
CA ALA A 51 1.28 -17.51 3.39
C ALA A 51 0.64 -16.52 4.36
N GLY A 52 1.40 -15.51 4.79
CA GLY A 52 0.88 -14.41 5.63
C GLY A 52 -0.17 -13.58 4.90
N GLY A 53 0.11 -13.17 3.67
CA GLY A 53 -0.83 -12.44 2.83
C GLY A 53 -2.10 -13.24 2.52
N MET A 54 -1.98 -14.55 2.32
CA MET A 54 -3.14 -15.44 2.14
C MET A 54 -4.04 -15.48 3.39
N ALA A 55 -3.46 -15.67 4.57
CA ALA A 55 -4.20 -15.72 5.83
C ALA A 55 -4.95 -14.39 6.10
N TYR A 56 -4.26 -13.27 5.91
CA TYR A 56 -4.85 -11.94 6.03
C TYR A 56 -5.96 -11.72 4.98
N GLY A 57 -5.71 -12.11 3.73
CA GLY A 57 -6.67 -11.97 2.64
C GLY A 57 -7.97 -12.71 2.87
N LEU A 58 -7.91 -13.98 3.26
CA LEU A 58 -9.10 -14.78 3.57
C LEU A 58 -9.93 -14.15 4.71
N ARG A 59 -9.28 -13.63 5.72
CA ARG A 59 -9.95 -12.94 6.83
C ARG A 59 -10.56 -11.60 6.36
N SER A 60 -9.83 -10.83 5.56
CA SER A 60 -10.28 -9.54 5.04
C SER A 60 -11.49 -9.67 4.11
N CYS A 61 -11.56 -10.72 3.29
CA CYS A 61 -12.69 -10.93 2.37
C CYS A 61 -14.03 -10.96 3.10
N VAL A 62 -14.11 -11.60 4.26
CA VAL A 62 -15.36 -11.70 5.04
C VAL A 62 -15.84 -10.31 5.47
N ASP A 63 -14.96 -9.52 6.06
CA ASP A 63 -15.29 -8.19 6.56
C ASP A 63 -15.61 -7.21 5.41
N MET A 64 -14.87 -7.32 4.31
CA MET A 64 -15.07 -6.46 3.13
C MET A 64 -16.38 -6.73 2.42
N ILE A 65 -16.74 -8.00 2.18
CA ILE A 65 -18.01 -8.37 1.58
C ILE A 65 -19.17 -7.85 2.43
N LYS A 66 -19.09 -8.06 3.76
CA LYS A 66 -20.09 -7.53 4.68
C LYS A 66 -20.22 -6.00 4.59
N ALA A 67 -19.10 -5.28 4.60
CA ALA A 67 -19.11 -3.84 4.51
C ALA A 67 -19.73 -3.34 3.19
N VAL A 68 -19.45 -3.99 2.07
CA VAL A 68 -20.06 -3.63 0.78
C VAL A 68 -21.56 -3.90 0.77
N HIS A 69 -22.05 -5.00 1.35
CA HIS A 69 -23.49 -5.22 1.53
C HIS A 69 -24.13 -4.11 2.37
N ASP A 70 -23.51 -3.73 3.49
CA ASP A 70 -24.00 -2.64 4.34
C ASP A 70 -24.04 -1.30 3.57
N ILE A 71 -22.99 -0.98 2.81
CA ILE A 71 -22.94 0.22 1.98
C ILE A 71 -24.05 0.21 0.94
N ARG A 72 -24.25 -0.89 0.20
CA ARG A 72 -25.28 -0.98 -0.84
C ARG A 72 -26.70 -0.91 -0.28
N ASN A 73 -26.90 -1.27 0.99
CA ASN A 73 -28.21 -1.13 1.65
C ASN A 73 -28.56 0.34 1.94
N TYR A 74 -27.59 1.19 2.25
CA TYR A 74 -27.84 2.57 2.66
C TYR A 74 -27.39 3.62 1.63
N ALA A 75 -26.44 3.27 0.77
CA ALA A 75 -25.92 4.11 -0.31
C ALA A 75 -25.75 3.28 -1.59
N PRO A 76 -26.85 2.86 -2.24
CA PRO A 76 -26.81 1.92 -3.37
C PRO A 76 -26.01 2.45 -4.56
N ASP A 77 -25.93 3.75 -4.74
CA ASP A 77 -25.26 4.40 -5.86
C ASP A 77 -23.85 4.92 -5.56
N ALA A 78 -23.38 4.79 -4.33
CA ALA A 78 -22.06 5.28 -3.91
C ALA A 78 -20.92 4.60 -4.67
N TRP A 79 -19.88 5.37 -4.99
CA TRP A 79 -18.59 4.82 -5.37
C TRP A 79 -17.87 4.28 -4.14
N ILE A 80 -17.38 3.06 -4.22
CA ILE A 80 -16.58 2.43 -3.17
C ILE A 80 -15.13 2.39 -3.61
N LEU A 81 -14.26 3.07 -2.86
CA LEU A 81 -12.82 3.09 -3.07
C LEU A 81 -12.16 2.28 -1.97
N ASN A 82 -11.83 1.03 -2.27
CA ASN A 82 -11.19 0.15 -1.31
C ASN A 82 -9.66 0.32 -1.34
N TYR A 83 -9.10 0.78 -0.23
CA TYR A 83 -7.66 0.92 0.01
C TYR A 83 -7.13 -0.11 1.02
N SER A 84 -7.94 -1.12 1.34
CA SER A 84 -7.57 -2.18 2.28
C SER A 84 -6.81 -3.31 1.59
N ASN A 85 -5.86 -3.87 2.31
CA ASN A 85 -5.02 -4.98 1.86
C ASN A 85 -5.56 -6.36 2.30
N PRO A 86 -5.15 -7.43 1.63
CA PRO A 86 -4.43 -7.51 0.35
C PRO A 86 -5.35 -7.16 -0.82
N ALA A 87 -5.08 -6.07 -1.50
CA ALA A 87 -6.01 -5.50 -2.48
C ALA A 87 -6.40 -6.47 -3.61
N ALA A 88 -5.46 -7.27 -4.13
CA ALA A 88 -5.75 -8.24 -5.20
C ALA A 88 -6.72 -9.35 -4.74
N ILE A 89 -6.55 -9.88 -3.52
CA ILE A 89 -7.42 -10.94 -2.97
C ILE A 89 -8.82 -10.38 -2.70
N VAL A 90 -8.88 -9.21 -2.07
CA VAL A 90 -10.15 -8.52 -1.79
C VAL A 90 -10.86 -8.14 -3.09
N ALA A 91 -10.14 -7.61 -4.07
CA ALA A 91 -10.70 -7.27 -5.38
C ALA A 91 -11.37 -8.45 -6.06
N GLU A 92 -10.72 -9.62 -6.06
CA GLU A 92 -11.29 -10.83 -6.66
C GLU A 92 -12.51 -11.34 -5.88
N ALA A 93 -12.48 -11.27 -4.54
CA ALA A 93 -13.64 -11.65 -3.72
C ALA A 93 -14.84 -10.73 -3.98
N LEU A 94 -14.63 -9.41 -4.00
CA LEU A 94 -15.70 -8.45 -4.29
C LEU A 94 -16.23 -8.58 -5.72
N ARG A 95 -15.35 -8.81 -6.70
CA ARG A 95 -15.75 -9.06 -8.09
C ARG A 95 -16.65 -10.29 -8.24
N ARG A 96 -16.41 -11.34 -7.46
CA ARG A 96 -17.22 -12.57 -7.48
C ARG A 96 -18.56 -12.38 -6.78
N GLU A 97 -18.58 -11.69 -5.65
CA GLU A 97 -19.80 -11.44 -4.88
C GLU A 97 -20.71 -10.41 -5.55
N PHE A 98 -20.10 -9.38 -6.17
CA PHE A 98 -20.79 -8.26 -6.81
C PHE A 98 -20.41 -8.13 -8.30
N PRO A 99 -20.70 -9.14 -9.17
CA PRO A 99 -20.15 -9.18 -10.53
C PRO A 99 -20.64 -8.05 -11.43
N ASP A 100 -21.81 -7.50 -11.14
CA ASP A 100 -22.43 -6.43 -11.92
C ASP A 100 -22.17 -5.03 -11.35
N ASP A 101 -21.59 -4.93 -10.17
CA ASP A 101 -21.27 -3.64 -9.54
C ASP A 101 -19.99 -3.03 -10.13
N LYS A 102 -20.14 -1.98 -10.93
CA LYS A 102 -19.04 -1.26 -11.58
C LYS A 102 -18.50 -0.07 -10.77
N ARG A 103 -19.04 0.16 -9.57
CA ARG A 103 -18.67 1.26 -8.70
C ARG A 103 -17.81 0.83 -7.50
N ILE A 104 -17.20 -0.35 -7.59
CA ILE A 104 -16.21 -0.83 -6.60
C ILE A 104 -14.83 -0.78 -7.23
N LEU A 105 -13.97 0.10 -6.73
CA LEU A 105 -12.58 0.24 -7.15
C LEU A 105 -11.65 -0.19 -6.03
N ASN A 106 -10.66 -1.01 -6.38
CA ASN A 106 -9.59 -1.40 -5.45
C ASN A 106 -8.32 -0.68 -5.87
N ILE A 107 -7.75 0.11 -4.98
CA ILE A 107 -6.64 1.02 -5.26
C ILE A 107 -5.43 0.70 -4.39
N CYS A 108 -4.24 1.04 -4.88
CA CYS A 108 -2.97 0.94 -4.17
C CYS A 108 -2.04 2.06 -4.63
N ASP A 109 -1.30 2.63 -3.70
CA ASP A 109 -0.35 3.71 -3.94
C ASP A 109 1.04 3.24 -4.41
N GLN A 110 1.33 1.94 -4.33
CA GLN A 110 2.67 1.42 -4.60
C GLN A 110 3.19 1.72 -6.02
N PRO A 111 2.42 1.58 -7.11
CA PRO A 111 2.90 1.98 -8.43
C PRO A 111 3.24 3.47 -8.52
N GLU A 112 2.41 4.33 -7.92
CA GLU A 112 2.65 5.77 -7.85
C GLU A 112 3.93 6.08 -7.05
N ASN A 113 4.15 5.43 -5.91
CA ASN A 113 5.37 5.61 -5.12
C ASN A 113 6.64 5.23 -5.90
N VAL A 114 6.57 4.22 -6.78
CA VAL A 114 7.68 3.89 -7.69
C VAL A 114 7.91 5.03 -8.69
N VAL A 115 6.85 5.58 -9.30
CA VAL A 115 6.96 6.72 -10.24
C VAL A 115 7.53 7.96 -9.54
N ARG A 116 7.08 8.29 -8.33
CA ARG A 116 7.64 9.38 -7.51
C ARG A 116 9.13 9.15 -7.20
N SER A 117 9.52 7.93 -6.94
CA SER A 117 10.94 7.59 -6.74
C SER A 117 11.75 7.75 -8.04
N CYS A 118 11.16 7.42 -9.18
CA CYS A 118 11.78 7.66 -10.50
C CYS A 118 11.93 9.16 -10.80
N SER A 119 10.92 9.97 -10.48
CA SER A 119 10.99 11.43 -10.68
C SER A 119 12.11 12.06 -9.85
N ARG A 120 12.32 11.60 -8.61
CA ARG A 120 13.48 12.02 -7.79
C ARG A 120 14.81 11.69 -8.46
N LEU A 121 14.97 10.50 -9.04
CA LEU A 121 16.18 10.10 -9.74
C LEU A 121 16.45 10.97 -10.97
N LEU A 122 15.39 11.41 -11.65
CA LEU A 122 15.47 12.23 -12.85
C LEU A 122 15.59 13.73 -12.53
N GLY A 123 15.22 14.15 -11.31
CA GLY A 123 15.14 15.56 -10.94
C GLY A 123 13.99 16.32 -11.60
N CYS A 124 12.86 15.64 -11.90
CA CYS A 124 11.66 16.20 -12.51
C CYS A 124 10.44 16.08 -11.58
N ASN A 125 9.30 16.69 -11.98
CA ASN A 125 8.04 16.51 -11.28
C ASN A 125 7.43 15.15 -11.64
N TRP A 126 6.89 14.42 -10.68
CA TRP A 126 6.28 13.10 -10.92
C TRP A 126 5.01 13.19 -11.78
N GLU A 127 4.30 14.31 -11.75
CA GLU A 127 3.12 14.58 -12.57
C GLU A 127 3.46 14.73 -14.08
N ASP A 128 4.75 14.96 -14.40
CA ASP A 128 5.24 15.02 -15.77
C ASP A 128 5.63 13.64 -16.31
N LEU A 129 5.43 12.57 -15.54
CA LEU A 129 5.72 11.20 -15.94
C LEU A 129 4.43 10.44 -16.27
N ASP A 130 4.40 9.82 -17.44
CA ASP A 130 3.29 8.97 -17.92
C ASP A 130 3.74 7.49 -17.96
N PRO A 131 3.43 6.70 -16.91
CA PRO A 131 3.88 5.32 -16.79
C PRO A 131 2.96 4.36 -17.54
N VAL A 132 3.55 3.37 -18.21
CA VAL A 132 2.85 2.19 -18.73
C VAL A 132 3.13 1.01 -17.80
N TYR A 133 2.12 0.60 -17.06
CA TYR A 133 2.21 -0.43 -16.03
C TYR A 133 1.24 -1.58 -16.31
N PHE A 134 1.68 -2.83 -16.07
CA PHE A 134 0.84 -4.00 -16.17
C PHE A 134 1.12 -4.99 -15.04
N GLY A 135 0.18 -5.90 -14.79
CA GLY A 135 0.30 -6.96 -13.80
C GLY A 135 -0.82 -6.96 -12.78
N LEU A 136 -0.57 -7.60 -11.65
CA LEU A 136 -1.47 -7.65 -10.50
C LEU A 136 -1.00 -6.67 -9.42
N ASN A 137 -1.87 -6.33 -8.48
CA ASN A 137 -1.45 -5.59 -7.30
C ASN A 137 -0.30 -6.32 -6.58
N HIS A 138 0.77 -5.60 -6.28
CA HIS A 138 2.01 -6.10 -5.68
C HIS A 138 2.77 -7.13 -6.53
N TYR A 139 2.42 -7.32 -7.80
CA TYR A 139 3.16 -8.13 -8.76
C TYR A 139 2.99 -7.54 -10.16
N GLY A 140 3.78 -6.55 -10.49
CA GLY A 140 3.62 -5.82 -11.73
C GLY A 140 4.88 -5.07 -12.18
N TRP A 141 4.81 -4.56 -13.41
CA TRP A 141 5.96 -4.13 -14.18
C TRP A 141 5.67 -2.86 -14.94
N PHE A 142 6.63 -1.95 -14.95
CA PHE A 142 6.63 -0.82 -15.86
C PHE A 142 7.37 -1.21 -17.14
N THR A 143 6.71 -1.02 -18.28
CA THR A 143 7.28 -1.26 -19.61
C THR A 143 7.84 0.02 -20.22
N HIS A 144 7.24 1.15 -19.88
CA HIS A 144 7.66 2.48 -20.30
C HIS A 144 7.34 3.49 -19.21
N ILE A 145 8.08 4.58 -19.18
CA ILE A 145 7.77 5.77 -18.40
C ILE A 145 8.07 6.94 -19.32
N TYR A 146 7.04 7.53 -19.90
CA TYR A 146 7.19 8.62 -20.83
C TYR A 146 7.25 9.97 -20.12
N ASP A 147 8.02 10.89 -20.67
CA ASP A 147 7.86 12.31 -20.39
C ASP A 147 6.54 12.77 -21.03
N ALA A 148 5.61 13.27 -20.22
CA ALA A 148 4.26 13.62 -20.66
C ALA A 148 4.25 14.81 -21.65
N HIS A 149 5.32 15.62 -21.70
CA HIS A 149 5.41 16.79 -22.57
C HIS A 149 6.08 16.46 -23.91
N THR A 150 7.10 15.61 -23.89
CA THR A 150 7.91 15.30 -25.08
C THR A 150 7.58 13.96 -25.73
N GLY A 151 6.99 13.03 -24.95
CA GLY A 151 6.76 11.65 -25.37
C GLY A 151 8.02 10.79 -25.40
N GLU A 152 9.16 11.28 -24.87
CA GLU A 152 10.39 10.51 -24.75
C GLU A 152 10.21 9.39 -23.71
N ASP A 153 10.64 8.17 -24.03
CA ASP A 153 10.68 7.08 -23.06
C ASP A 153 11.91 7.20 -22.15
N LEU A 154 11.66 7.53 -20.90
CA LEU A 154 12.68 7.76 -19.88
C LEU A 154 13.09 6.47 -19.14
N LEU A 155 12.38 5.35 -19.34
CA LEU A 155 12.67 4.10 -18.65
C LEU A 155 14.12 3.61 -18.82
N PRO A 156 14.73 3.67 -20.02
CA PRO A 156 16.15 3.31 -20.18
C PRO A 156 17.10 4.13 -19.29
N LYS A 157 16.87 5.44 -19.21
CA LYS A 157 17.66 6.34 -18.36
C LYS A 157 17.46 6.09 -16.87
N ILE A 158 16.20 5.83 -16.47
CA ILE A 158 15.87 5.46 -15.08
C ILE A 158 16.62 4.20 -14.70
N ARG A 159 16.57 3.17 -15.54
CA ARG A 159 17.22 1.88 -15.29
C ARG A 159 18.74 2.01 -15.20
N GLU A 160 19.38 2.78 -16.08
CA GLU A 160 20.81 3.07 -16.00
C GLU A 160 21.17 3.76 -14.68
N THR A 161 20.35 4.71 -14.25
CA THR A 161 20.56 5.44 -12.99
C THR A 161 20.41 4.51 -11.77
N ILE A 162 19.37 3.66 -11.76
CA ILE A 162 19.15 2.66 -10.70
C ILE A 162 20.32 1.66 -10.65
N ALA A 163 20.78 1.19 -11.80
CA ALA A 163 21.89 0.24 -11.87
C ALA A 163 23.19 0.81 -11.26
N LYS A 164 23.40 2.12 -11.36
CA LYS A 164 24.58 2.81 -10.82
C LYS A 164 24.42 3.19 -9.34
N ASN A 165 23.25 3.67 -8.94
CA ASN A 165 23.07 4.38 -7.67
C ASN A 165 22.16 3.64 -6.68
N GLY A 166 21.52 2.53 -7.08
CA GLY A 166 20.47 1.89 -6.30
C GLY A 166 19.12 2.57 -6.49
N PHE A 167 18.12 2.04 -5.79
CA PHE A 167 16.75 2.56 -5.82
C PHE A 167 16.23 2.73 -4.40
N LEU A 168 15.71 3.90 -4.10
CA LEU A 168 15.14 4.24 -2.79
C LEU A 168 13.83 5.01 -2.98
N PRO A 169 12.89 4.94 -2.02
CA PRO A 169 11.68 5.75 -2.03
C PRO A 169 12.01 7.25 -1.97
N GLN A 170 11.10 8.08 -2.44
CA GLN A 170 11.26 9.52 -2.48
C GLN A 170 11.57 10.12 -1.10
N ASP A 171 10.93 9.59 -0.07
CA ASP A 171 11.00 10.02 1.33
C ASP A 171 11.84 9.06 2.22
N ALA A 172 12.90 8.46 1.67
CA ALA A 172 13.71 7.45 2.33
C ALA A 172 14.15 7.83 3.75
N GLU A 173 14.47 9.10 3.99
CA GLU A 173 14.92 9.60 5.29
C GLU A 173 13.85 9.54 6.39
N GLN A 174 12.57 9.46 6.00
CA GLN A 174 11.42 9.42 6.90
C GLN A 174 10.83 8.01 7.05
N ARG A 175 11.39 7.01 6.33
CA ARG A 175 10.86 5.66 6.29
C ARG A 175 11.56 4.72 7.25
N ASP A 176 10.76 3.77 7.77
CA ASP A 176 11.26 2.67 8.58
C ASP A 176 12.14 1.73 7.73
N GLN A 177 13.13 1.09 8.35
CA GLN A 177 14.09 0.24 7.64
C GLN A 177 13.43 -0.89 6.85
N SER A 178 12.41 -1.53 7.42
CA SER A 178 11.68 -2.60 6.72
C SER A 178 10.98 -2.14 5.43
N TRP A 179 10.60 -0.86 5.37
CA TRP A 179 10.09 -0.26 4.13
C TRP A 179 11.19 -0.04 3.11
N LEU A 180 12.34 0.49 3.53
CA LEU A 180 13.51 0.66 2.66
C LEU A 180 13.98 -0.68 2.08
N ASP A 181 13.91 -1.75 2.87
CA ASP A 181 14.28 -3.10 2.45
C ASP A 181 13.41 -3.63 1.31
N THR A 182 12.20 -3.08 1.10
CA THR A 182 11.37 -3.44 -0.06
C THR A 182 11.97 -2.95 -1.38
N TYR A 183 12.80 -1.93 -1.38
CA TYR A 183 13.48 -1.40 -2.56
C TYR A 183 14.80 -2.13 -2.87
N GLY A 184 15.36 -2.86 -1.91
CA GLY A 184 16.71 -3.41 -1.99
C GLY A 184 16.96 -4.43 -3.12
N MET A 185 15.91 -5.10 -3.63
CA MET A 185 16.03 -6.10 -4.68
C MET A 185 15.76 -5.58 -6.09
N VAL A 186 15.37 -4.31 -6.25
CA VAL A 186 15.00 -3.77 -7.56
C VAL A 186 16.14 -3.87 -8.57
N GLN A 187 17.38 -3.56 -8.18
CA GLN A 187 18.55 -3.72 -9.06
C GLN A 187 18.74 -5.16 -9.53
N THR A 188 18.61 -6.12 -8.62
CA THR A 188 18.75 -7.55 -8.93
C THR A 188 17.67 -8.00 -9.92
N ILE A 189 16.40 -7.64 -9.63
CA ILE A 189 15.28 -7.97 -10.51
C ILE A 189 15.47 -7.36 -11.90
N MET A 190 15.89 -6.10 -11.97
CA MET A 190 16.17 -5.43 -13.25
C MET A 190 17.31 -6.07 -14.05
N SER A 191 18.28 -6.69 -13.35
CA SER A 191 19.35 -7.44 -14.02
C SER A 191 18.82 -8.71 -14.69
N ASP A 192 17.90 -9.41 -14.00
CA ASP A 192 17.31 -10.65 -14.50
C ASP A 192 16.19 -10.39 -15.54
N PHE A 193 15.55 -9.23 -15.45
CA PHE A 193 14.47 -8.79 -16.36
C PHE A 193 14.82 -7.44 -17.00
N PRO A 194 15.72 -7.43 -17.99
CA PRO A 194 16.37 -6.20 -18.50
C PRO A 194 15.45 -5.24 -19.25
N ASP A 195 14.24 -5.62 -19.59
CA ASP A 195 13.30 -4.76 -20.34
C ASP A 195 12.31 -3.99 -19.44
N TYR A 196 12.30 -4.30 -18.12
CA TYR A 196 11.27 -3.80 -17.21
C TYR A 196 11.83 -3.10 -15.98
N LEU A 197 11.02 -2.24 -15.35
CA LEU A 197 11.21 -1.81 -13.96
C LEU A 197 10.16 -2.53 -13.10
N PRO A 198 10.56 -3.33 -12.09
CA PRO A 198 9.64 -4.10 -11.27
C PRO A 198 8.91 -3.24 -10.25
N ASN A 199 7.73 -3.71 -9.83
CA ASN A 199 7.18 -3.33 -8.55
C ASN A 199 8.10 -3.84 -7.42
N THR A 200 8.25 -3.06 -6.36
CA THR A 200 9.16 -3.41 -5.26
C THR A 200 8.76 -4.69 -4.50
N TYR A 201 7.50 -5.13 -4.61
CA TYR A 201 7.00 -6.36 -4.01
C TYR A 201 7.26 -7.62 -4.86
N ASP A 202 7.67 -7.49 -6.13
CA ASP A 202 7.97 -8.64 -7.01
C ASP A 202 9.02 -9.57 -6.39
N GLN A 203 9.91 -9.05 -5.55
CA GLN A 203 10.92 -9.79 -4.81
C GLN A 203 10.36 -10.94 -3.95
N TYR A 204 9.14 -10.81 -3.43
CA TYR A 204 8.53 -11.86 -2.60
C TYR A 204 8.04 -13.07 -3.42
N TYR A 205 7.82 -12.86 -4.71
CA TYR A 205 7.41 -13.91 -5.65
C TYR A 205 8.58 -14.49 -6.42
N LEU A 206 9.53 -13.65 -6.83
CA LEU A 206 10.66 -14.06 -7.65
C LEU A 206 11.81 -14.65 -6.82
N TYR A 207 12.02 -14.16 -5.61
CA TYR A 207 13.13 -14.57 -4.75
C TYR A 207 12.66 -14.92 -3.32
N PRO A 208 11.67 -15.85 -3.17
CA PRO A 208 11.08 -16.14 -1.86
C PRO A 208 12.10 -16.70 -0.86
N ASP A 209 13.00 -17.59 -1.30
CA ASP A 209 14.03 -18.18 -0.44
C ASP A 209 15.00 -17.13 0.11
N TYR A 210 15.44 -16.22 -0.77
CA TYR A 210 16.27 -15.09 -0.37
C TYR A 210 15.55 -14.23 0.68
N LYS A 211 14.29 -13.89 0.44
CA LYS A 211 13.52 -13.04 1.37
C LYS A 211 13.31 -13.71 2.72
N VAL A 212 12.97 -15.00 2.75
CA VAL A 212 12.83 -15.75 4.02
C VAL A 212 14.11 -15.72 4.84
N GLN A 213 15.27 -15.85 4.19
CA GLN A 213 16.58 -15.83 4.87
C GLN A 213 16.95 -14.42 5.41
N HIS A 214 16.41 -13.35 4.83
CA HIS A 214 16.76 -11.97 5.19
C HIS A 214 15.67 -11.23 5.98
N LEU A 215 14.48 -11.82 6.13
CA LEU A 215 13.45 -11.30 7.02
C LEU A 215 13.76 -11.74 8.46
N ASN A 216 13.55 -10.83 9.41
CA ASN A 216 13.75 -11.13 10.82
C ASN A 216 12.50 -11.81 11.40
N PRO A 217 12.53 -13.14 11.72
CA PRO A 217 11.38 -13.83 12.25
C PRO A 217 11.00 -13.43 13.68
N ASN A 218 11.87 -12.72 14.39
CA ASN A 218 11.64 -12.28 15.77
C ASN A 218 11.17 -10.82 15.87
N PHE A 219 11.29 -10.05 14.80
CA PHE A 219 10.87 -8.64 14.76
C PHE A 219 10.49 -8.27 13.33
N THR A 220 9.21 -8.34 13.04
CA THR A 220 8.66 -8.13 11.71
C THR A 220 8.21 -6.67 11.50
N ARG A 221 7.71 -6.37 10.31
CA ARG A 221 7.10 -5.06 10.02
C ARG A 221 5.93 -4.75 10.93
N ALA A 222 5.13 -5.75 11.31
CA ALA A 222 4.02 -5.54 12.26
C ALA A 222 4.52 -5.07 13.62
N ASP A 223 5.61 -5.69 14.13
CA ASP A 223 6.21 -5.29 15.40
C ASP A 223 6.78 -3.87 15.34
N GLU A 224 7.45 -3.54 14.25
CA GLU A 224 7.99 -2.19 14.01
C GLU A 224 6.88 -1.13 14.01
N VAL A 225 5.75 -1.39 13.33
CA VAL A 225 4.60 -0.48 13.31
C VAL A 225 3.98 -0.33 14.69
N MET A 226 3.75 -1.43 15.42
CA MET A 226 3.18 -1.39 16.78
C MET A 226 4.08 -0.68 17.77
N ALA A 227 5.39 -0.94 17.72
CA ALA A 227 6.36 -0.32 18.64
C ALA A 227 6.58 1.17 18.37
N GLY A 228 6.49 1.60 17.14
CA GLY A 228 6.78 2.97 16.69
C GLY A 228 5.54 3.76 16.30
N ARG A 229 5.08 3.56 15.06
CA ARG A 229 4.05 4.40 14.42
C ARG A 229 2.71 4.37 15.15
N GLU A 230 2.20 3.20 15.48
CA GLU A 230 0.91 3.07 16.18
C GLU A 230 0.96 3.78 17.53
N LYS A 231 1.99 3.51 18.32
CA LYS A 231 2.18 4.13 19.62
C LYS A 231 2.27 5.65 19.53
N ARG A 232 2.99 6.18 18.53
CA ARG A 232 3.10 7.62 18.28
C ARG A 232 1.74 8.23 17.96
N VAL A 233 0.98 7.65 17.02
CA VAL A 233 -0.33 8.15 16.61
C VAL A 233 -1.30 8.19 17.79
N PHE A 234 -1.39 7.12 18.59
CA PHE A 234 -2.24 7.11 19.77
C PHE A 234 -1.83 8.16 20.81
N SER A 235 -0.52 8.36 21.02
CA SER A 235 -0.01 9.39 21.92
C SER A 235 -0.39 10.80 21.45
N GLU A 236 -0.18 11.08 20.17
CA GLU A 236 -0.51 12.37 19.56
C GLU A 236 -2.01 12.65 19.59
N CYS A 237 -2.85 11.67 19.26
CA CYS A 237 -4.30 11.78 19.38
C CYS A 237 -4.75 12.03 20.82
N ALA A 238 -4.18 11.34 21.80
CA ALA A 238 -4.50 11.55 23.21
C ALA A 238 -4.14 12.98 23.68
N GLU A 239 -3.02 13.52 23.22
CA GLU A 239 -2.62 14.88 23.51
C GLU A 239 -3.58 15.91 22.88
N VAL A 240 -3.95 15.73 21.61
CA VAL A 240 -4.93 16.58 20.92
C VAL A 240 -6.27 16.59 21.63
N ILE A 241 -6.77 15.42 22.05
CA ILE A 241 -8.03 15.31 22.82
C ILE A 241 -7.91 16.07 24.15
N LYS A 242 -6.78 15.93 24.85
CA LYS A 242 -6.53 16.57 26.14
C LYS A 242 -6.44 18.11 26.02
N GLU A 243 -5.79 18.60 24.99
CA GLU A 243 -5.56 20.03 24.76
C GLU A 243 -6.77 20.73 24.11
N GLY A 244 -7.68 19.98 23.51
CA GLY A 244 -8.83 20.52 22.76
C GLY A 244 -8.44 21.33 21.51
N LYS A 245 -7.20 21.20 21.06
CA LYS A 245 -6.64 21.93 19.91
C LYS A 245 -6.29 20.94 18.79
N LEU A 246 -7.11 20.96 17.75
CA LEU A 246 -6.85 20.22 16.50
C LEU A 246 -5.91 20.97 15.52
N GLY A 247 -5.81 22.31 15.63
CA GLY A 247 -5.32 23.19 14.58
C GLY A 247 -3.91 22.93 14.09
N ASP A 248 -2.91 23.29 14.88
CA ASP A 248 -1.52 23.34 14.37
C ASP A 248 -0.88 21.95 14.19
N ARG A 249 -1.26 20.96 15.01
CA ARG A 249 -0.74 19.59 14.91
C ARG A 249 -1.40 18.80 13.78
N PHE A 250 -2.67 19.08 13.46
CA PHE A 250 -3.34 18.46 12.32
C PHE A 250 -2.72 18.93 11.00
N HIS A 251 -2.31 20.18 10.89
CA HIS A 251 -1.55 20.69 9.76
C HIS A 251 -0.19 19.99 9.62
N ALA A 252 0.55 19.79 10.71
CA ALA A 252 1.83 19.07 10.68
C ALA A 252 1.69 17.59 10.25
N ILE A 253 0.61 16.91 10.65
CA ILE A 253 0.32 15.54 10.21
C ILE A 253 -0.16 15.54 8.75
N SER A 254 -0.97 16.49 8.35
CA SER A 254 -1.46 16.69 6.98
C SER A 254 -0.32 17.05 6.03
N ASP A 255 0.57 17.95 6.45
CA ASP A 255 1.72 18.39 5.64
C ASP A 255 2.72 17.24 5.45
N ALA A 256 2.97 16.43 6.49
CA ALA A 256 3.77 15.21 6.37
C ALA A 256 3.15 14.15 5.44
N HIS A 257 1.84 14.22 5.18
CA HIS A 257 1.15 13.35 4.22
C HIS A 257 0.98 14.01 2.84
N ALA A 258 0.92 15.34 2.76
CA ALA A 258 0.85 16.08 1.50
C ALA A 258 2.21 16.13 0.77
N GLU A 259 3.30 15.97 1.50
CA GLU A 259 4.65 15.81 0.94
C GLU A 259 4.99 14.35 0.56
N MET A 260 4.07 13.40 0.82
CA MET A 260 4.13 12.00 0.35
C MET A 260 3.41 11.86 -0.97
#